data_fdf2e74611f4fa0552a92a09384d5cd4
#
_entry.id   fdf2e74611f4fa0552a92a09384d5cd4
#
_cell.length_a   1.000
_cell.length_b   1.000
_cell.length_c   1.000
_cell.angle_alpha   90.00
_cell.angle_beta   90.00
_cell.angle_gamma   90.00
#
_symmetry.space_group_name_H-M   'P 1'
#
loop_
_entity.id
_entity.type
_entity.pdbx_description
1 polymer ?
#
loop_
_entity_poly.entity_id
_entity_poly.type
_entity_poly.pdbx_seq_one_letter_code
_entity_poly.pdbx_strand_id
1 'polypeptide(L)'
;SGDESIPEARSAPLGTRRRWSYAWLLTLVAAIAAFGLMTWRQQQLGELIEVTFPEGHGLEAGASLRHRGIEVGKVERLELTDDASRIRVAIRLVPEASKLAVEGSQYWIVRPQVRPGRIDGLETIVGAKYVAVQPGPPTAGRRTTFEGIETPIAFSEDGTTRVEIEFREGHSLAVGDAVKHRVIRV
;
A
#
# COMPACT_ATOMS: atom_id res chain seq x y z
N SER A 1 63.13 51.86 61.29
CA SER A 1 62.42 52.23 60.08
C SER A 1 62.58 51.07 59.11
N GLY A 2 61.63 50.17 59.09
CA GLY A 2 61.55 49.05 58.13
C GLY A 2 60.52 49.38 57.07
N ASP A 3 61.01 49.51 55.87
CA ASP A 3 60.20 49.66 54.69
C ASP A 3 59.84 48.24 54.23
N GLU A 4 58.61 47.84 54.56
CA GLU A 4 58.05 46.55 54.20
C GLU A 4 57.31 46.73 52.89
N SER A 5 57.99 46.52 51.76
CA SER A 5 57.42 46.55 50.41
C SER A 5 56.58 45.34 50.20
N ILE A 6 55.25 45.54 50.16
CA ILE A 6 54.23 44.53 49.82
C ILE A 6 54.40 44.14 48.34
N PRO A 7 54.61 42.88 48.01
CA PRO A 7 54.72 42.48 46.63
C PRO A 7 53.37 42.62 45.94
N GLU A 8 53.29 43.46 44.91
CA GLU A 8 52.16 43.70 44.05
C GLU A 8 51.82 42.41 43.22
N ALA A 9 50.70 41.80 43.51
CA ALA A 9 50.24 40.61 42.81
C ALA A 9 49.92 40.96 41.36
N ARG A 10 50.83 40.61 40.45
CA ARG A 10 50.55 40.64 39.02
C ARG A 10 49.48 39.62 38.67
N SER A 11 48.24 40.09 38.44
CA SER A 11 47.21 39.31 37.84
C SER A 11 47.58 39.01 36.38
N ALA A 12 47.97 37.76 36.11
CA ALA A 12 48.18 37.29 34.75
C ALA A 12 46.78 37.24 34.02
N PRO A 13 46.67 37.83 32.83
CA PRO A 13 45.42 37.70 32.05
C PRO A 13 45.23 36.25 31.71
N LEU A 14 44.15 35.66 32.22
CA LEU A 14 43.65 34.35 31.78
C LEU A 14 43.24 34.50 30.31
N GLY A 15 44.19 34.18 29.43
CA GLY A 15 43.89 34.07 28.00
C GLY A 15 42.87 32.96 27.81
N THR A 16 41.59 33.33 27.75
CA THR A 16 40.52 32.47 27.28
C THR A 16 40.78 32.17 25.81
N ARG A 17 41.63 31.17 25.53
CA ARG A 17 41.66 30.56 24.22
C ARG A 17 40.23 30.06 23.97
N ARG A 18 39.46 30.80 23.19
CA ARG A 18 38.17 30.40 22.65
C ARG A 18 38.41 29.14 21.82
N ARG A 19 38.48 28.00 22.51
CA ARG A 19 38.46 26.69 21.88
C ARG A 19 37.07 26.58 21.29
N TRP A 20 36.96 26.87 20.00
CA TRP A 20 35.77 26.55 19.24
C TRP A 20 35.57 25.07 19.43
N SER A 21 34.64 24.75 20.32
CA SER A 21 34.29 23.38 20.61
C SER A 21 33.72 22.79 19.32
N TYR A 22 34.40 21.85 18.71
CA TYR A 22 33.92 21.13 17.53
C TYR A 22 32.66 20.29 17.84
N ALA A 23 32.18 20.37 19.07
CA ALA A 23 30.96 19.68 19.51
C ALA A 23 29.74 20.08 18.69
N TRP A 24 29.62 21.37 18.28
CA TRP A 24 28.54 21.79 17.41
C TRP A 24 28.60 21.18 15.99
N LEU A 25 29.83 20.89 15.53
CA LEU A 25 30.03 20.26 14.22
C LEU A 25 29.58 18.80 14.25
N LEU A 26 29.76 18.14 15.37
CA LEU A 26 29.29 16.77 15.59
C LEU A 26 27.76 16.68 15.62
N THR A 27 27.12 17.65 16.29
CA THR A 27 25.63 17.74 16.27
C THR A 27 25.09 18.07 14.88
N LEU A 28 25.77 18.92 14.12
CA LEU A 28 25.39 19.26 12.76
C LEU A 28 25.50 18.03 11.83
N VAL A 29 26.62 17.29 11.93
CA VAL A 29 26.82 16.05 11.15
C VAL A 29 25.76 15.01 11.51
N ALA A 30 25.47 14.84 12.81
CA ALA A 30 24.42 13.94 13.25
C ALA A 30 23.02 14.34 12.73
N ALA A 31 22.72 15.65 12.74
CA ALA A 31 21.45 16.17 12.20
C ALA A 31 21.34 15.95 10.68
N ILE A 32 22.42 16.19 9.93
CA ILE A 32 22.48 15.93 8.48
C ILE A 32 22.31 14.44 8.19
N ALA A 33 22.99 13.59 8.94
CA ALA A 33 22.90 12.14 8.80
C ALA A 33 21.46 11.63 9.10
N ALA A 34 20.86 12.14 10.19
CA ALA A 34 19.48 11.80 10.55
C ALA A 34 18.47 12.28 9.48
N PHE A 35 18.65 13.49 8.98
CA PHE A 35 17.82 14.04 7.91
C PHE A 35 17.99 13.25 6.60
N GLY A 36 19.24 12.92 6.24
CA GLY A 36 19.55 12.08 5.08
C GLY A 36 18.93 10.69 5.20
N LEU A 37 18.99 10.07 6.38
CA LEU A 37 18.39 8.77 6.64
C LEU A 37 16.84 8.83 6.57
N MET A 38 16.26 9.91 7.07
CA MET A 38 14.81 10.13 7.03
C MET A 38 14.31 10.33 5.59
N THR A 39 15.00 11.13 4.79
CA THR A 39 14.65 11.33 3.37
C THR A 39 14.85 10.07 2.53
N TRP A 40 15.96 9.35 2.79
CA TRP A 40 16.21 8.07 2.12
C TRP A 40 15.12 7.03 2.41
N ARG A 41 14.67 6.97 3.68
CA ARG A 41 13.58 6.07 4.09
C ARG A 41 12.24 6.45 3.42
N GLN A 42 11.96 7.75 3.23
CA GLN A 42 10.77 8.21 2.52
C GLN A 42 10.80 7.87 1.02
N GLN A 43 11.97 7.90 0.39
CA GLN A 43 12.11 7.51 -1.03
C GLN A 43 11.92 6.01 -1.28
N GLN A 44 12.10 5.19 -0.24
CA GLN A 44 11.81 3.75 -0.31
C GLN A 44 10.33 3.43 -0.08
N LEU A 45 9.53 4.39 0.35
CA LEU A 45 8.10 4.23 0.45
C LEU A 45 7.50 4.33 -0.96
N GLY A 46 6.94 3.23 -1.44
CA GLY A 46 6.23 3.21 -2.71
C GLY A 46 4.98 4.11 -2.71
N GLU A 47 4.28 4.12 -3.80
CA GLU A 47 3.10 4.95 -4.01
C GLU A 47 1.95 4.56 -3.09
N LEU A 48 1.25 5.55 -2.53
CA LEU A 48 0.04 5.35 -1.76
C LEU A 48 -1.16 5.45 -2.70
N ILE A 49 -1.99 4.43 -2.71
CA ILE A 49 -3.25 4.40 -3.44
C ILE A 49 -4.43 4.31 -2.48
N GLU A 50 -5.57 4.82 -2.88
CA GLU A 50 -6.83 4.71 -2.16
C GLU A 50 -7.82 3.86 -2.95
N VAL A 51 -8.39 2.86 -2.30
CA VAL A 51 -9.41 1.99 -2.90
C VAL A 51 -10.66 2.04 -2.04
N THR A 52 -11.79 2.38 -2.63
CA THR A 52 -13.08 2.44 -1.93
C THR A 52 -13.86 1.17 -2.17
N PHE A 53 -14.17 0.44 -1.11
CA PHE A 53 -14.96 -0.79 -1.16
C PHE A 53 -16.36 -0.56 -0.57
N PRO A 54 -17.40 -1.26 -1.06
CA PRO A 54 -18.72 -1.24 -0.44
C PRO A 54 -18.69 -1.86 0.96
N GLU A 55 -17.92 -2.93 1.17
CA GLU A 55 -17.77 -3.61 2.45
C GLU A 55 -16.31 -3.98 2.73
N GLY A 56 -15.89 -3.93 3.99
CA GLY A 56 -14.52 -4.24 4.42
C GLY A 56 -14.25 -5.72 4.67
N HIS A 57 -15.28 -6.53 4.78
CA HIS A 57 -15.22 -7.99 5.00
C HIS A 57 -14.24 -8.42 6.10
N GLY A 58 -13.97 -7.53 7.08
CA GLY A 58 -12.99 -7.75 8.15
C GLY A 58 -11.54 -7.71 7.66
N LEU A 59 -11.25 -6.91 6.64
CA LEU A 59 -9.89 -6.51 6.28
C LEU A 59 -9.32 -5.67 7.41
N GLU A 60 -8.03 -5.82 7.70
CA GLU A 60 -7.33 -5.12 8.78
C GLU A 60 -6.13 -4.35 8.23
N ALA A 61 -5.69 -3.34 9.00
CA ALA A 61 -4.43 -2.67 8.71
C ALA A 61 -3.28 -3.69 8.81
N GLY A 62 -2.32 -3.59 7.89
CA GLY A 62 -1.25 -4.57 7.73
C GLY A 62 -1.56 -5.73 6.78
N ALA A 63 -2.81 -5.87 6.32
CA ALA A 63 -3.17 -6.87 5.32
C ALA A 63 -2.36 -6.66 4.03
N SER A 64 -1.96 -7.77 3.38
CA SER A 64 -1.16 -7.68 2.16
C SER A 64 -2.02 -7.33 0.94
N LEU A 65 -1.45 -6.53 0.02
CA LEU A 65 -1.91 -6.44 -1.36
C LEU A 65 -1.14 -7.47 -2.18
N ARG A 66 -1.84 -8.31 -2.96
CA ARG A 66 -1.20 -9.36 -3.76
C ARG A 66 -1.56 -9.25 -5.23
N HIS A 67 -0.56 -9.49 -6.06
CA HIS A 67 -0.71 -9.69 -7.50
C HIS A 67 -0.16 -11.05 -7.87
N ARG A 68 -0.96 -11.93 -8.45
CA ARG A 68 -0.56 -13.31 -8.80
C ARG A 68 0.10 -14.08 -7.65
N GLY A 69 -0.39 -13.88 -6.41
CA GLY A 69 0.14 -14.54 -5.22
C GLY A 69 1.35 -13.87 -4.56
N ILE A 70 1.98 -12.89 -5.22
CA ILE A 70 3.15 -12.15 -4.69
C ILE A 70 2.66 -10.91 -3.95
N GLU A 71 3.25 -10.61 -2.79
CA GLU A 71 2.96 -9.39 -2.05
C GLU A 71 3.58 -8.18 -2.78
N VAL A 72 2.73 -7.22 -3.14
CA VAL A 72 3.09 -6.00 -3.88
C VAL A 72 2.75 -4.72 -3.13
N GLY A 73 2.23 -4.84 -1.92
CA GLY A 73 1.90 -3.72 -1.06
C GLY A 73 1.23 -4.16 0.23
N LYS A 74 0.94 -3.17 1.08
CA LYS A 74 0.25 -3.38 2.37
C LYS A 74 -0.82 -2.32 2.60
N VAL A 75 -1.90 -2.74 3.24
CA VAL A 75 -2.92 -1.84 3.77
C VAL A 75 -2.33 -1.04 4.93
N GLU A 76 -2.31 0.28 4.82
CA GLU A 76 -1.84 1.15 5.90
C GLU A 76 -2.95 1.49 6.87
N ARG A 77 -4.13 1.85 6.34
CA ARG A 77 -5.28 2.23 7.15
C ARG A 77 -6.59 1.96 6.41
N LEU A 78 -7.64 1.83 7.22
CA LEU A 78 -9.02 1.74 6.75
C LEU A 78 -9.81 2.84 7.45
N GLU A 79 -10.64 3.52 6.69
CA GLU A 79 -11.52 4.59 7.18
C GLU A 79 -12.90 4.42 6.56
N LEU A 80 -13.95 4.76 7.31
CA LEU A 80 -15.27 4.89 6.73
C LEU A 80 -15.32 6.17 5.89
N THR A 81 -16.09 6.15 4.81
CA THR A 81 -16.43 7.38 4.09
C THR A 81 -17.30 8.29 4.99
N ASP A 82 -17.35 9.58 4.67
CA ASP A 82 -18.05 10.58 5.50
C ASP A 82 -19.54 10.25 5.71
N ASP A 83 -20.15 9.56 4.76
CA ASP A 83 -21.52 9.07 4.80
C ASP A 83 -21.66 7.68 5.48
N ALA A 84 -20.54 7.12 5.94
CA ALA A 84 -20.43 5.78 6.54
C ALA A 84 -21.00 4.63 5.66
N SER A 85 -21.21 4.87 4.36
CA SER A 85 -21.79 3.89 3.45
C SER A 85 -20.74 2.95 2.83
N ARG A 86 -19.46 3.35 2.82
CA ARG A 86 -18.35 2.64 2.17
C ARG A 86 -17.09 2.70 3.02
N ILE A 87 -16.10 1.92 2.64
CA ILE A 87 -14.80 1.88 3.32
C ILE A 87 -13.71 2.32 2.35
N ARG A 88 -12.96 3.32 2.76
CA ARG A 88 -11.76 3.78 2.07
C ARG A 88 -10.55 3.07 2.66
N VAL A 89 -9.81 2.40 1.82
CA VAL A 89 -8.62 1.62 2.17
C VAL A 89 -7.40 2.28 1.54
N ALA A 90 -6.49 2.79 2.38
CA ALA A 90 -5.21 3.33 1.94
C ALA A 90 -4.19 2.18 1.88
N ILE A 91 -3.61 1.96 0.72
CA ILE A 91 -2.69 0.86 0.44
C ILE A 91 -1.37 1.44 -0.05
N ARG A 92 -0.28 1.06 0.60
CA ARG A 92 1.07 1.39 0.19
C ARG A 92 1.62 0.30 -0.72
N LEU A 93 1.96 0.66 -1.95
CA LEU A 93 2.63 -0.24 -2.89
C LEU A 93 4.12 -0.34 -2.55
N VAL A 94 4.77 -1.44 -2.90
CA VAL A 94 6.23 -1.45 -3.00
C VAL A 94 6.67 -0.64 -4.23
N PRO A 95 7.86 -0.02 -4.25
CA PRO A 95 8.28 0.86 -5.36
C PRO A 95 8.18 0.19 -6.74
N GLU A 96 8.51 -1.10 -6.82
CA GLU A 96 8.49 -1.89 -8.06
C GLU A 96 7.06 -2.14 -8.57
N ALA A 97 6.07 -2.04 -7.68
CA ALA A 97 4.67 -2.27 -7.99
C ALA A 97 3.90 -1.00 -8.40
N SER A 98 4.54 0.16 -8.46
CA SER A 98 3.91 1.43 -8.86
C SER A 98 3.21 1.34 -10.23
N LYS A 99 3.69 0.47 -11.12
CA LYS A 99 3.07 0.17 -12.43
C LYS A 99 1.71 -0.53 -12.33
N LEU A 100 1.32 -1.01 -11.15
CA LEU A 100 -0.01 -1.61 -10.92
C LEU A 100 -1.08 -0.54 -10.63
N ALA A 101 -0.67 0.72 -10.34
CA ALA A 101 -1.55 1.84 -10.08
C ALA A 101 -1.86 2.60 -11.38
N VAL A 102 -2.56 1.95 -12.30
CA VAL A 102 -2.94 2.50 -13.61
C VAL A 102 -4.46 2.45 -13.78
N GLU A 103 -4.97 3.29 -14.67
CA GLU A 103 -6.39 3.28 -14.99
C GLU A 103 -6.84 1.92 -15.51
N GLY A 104 -8.00 1.45 -15.05
CA GLY A 104 -8.50 0.11 -15.35
C GLY A 104 -7.98 -1.00 -14.44
N SER A 105 -7.10 -0.69 -13.47
CA SER A 105 -6.72 -1.67 -12.44
C SER A 105 -7.91 -1.98 -11.53
N GLN A 106 -8.10 -3.26 -11.26
CA GLN A 106 -9.19 -3.79 -10.44
C GLN A 106 -8.65 -4.32 -9.12
N TYR A 107 -9.31 -3.97 -8.03
CA TYR A 107 -8.96 -4.37 -6.66
C TYR A 107 -10.14 -5.06 -6.01
N TRP A 108 -9.91 -6.19 -5.34
CA TRP A 108 -10.96 -6.92 -4.59
C TRP A 108 -10.41 -7.55 -3.33
N ILE A 109 -11.29 -7.78 -2.36
CA ILE A 109 -10.93 -8.43 -1.10
C ILE A 109 -11.11 -9.93 -1.25
N VAL A 110 -10.01 -10.68 -1.08
CA VAL A 110 -10.04 -12.14 -1.10
C VAL A 110 -10.35 -12.66 0.29
N ARG A 111 -11.39 -13.46 0.36
CA ARG A 111 -11.88 -14.10 1.59
C ARG A 111 -11.62 -15.59 1.52
N PRO A 112 -11.12 -16.20 2.59
CA PRO A 112 -11.08 -17.67 2.69
C PRO A 112 -12.52 -18.20 2.62
N GLN A 113 -12.80 -19.07 1.64
CA GLN A 113 -14.10 -19.74 1.54
C GLN A 113 -13.94 -21.16 2.05
N VAL A 114 -14.63 -21.47 3.14
CA VAL A 114 -14.79 -22.86 3.59
C VAL A 114 -15.94 -23.48 2.80
N ARG A 115 -15.62 -24.39 1.88
CA ARG A 115 -16.64 -25.19 1.20
C ARG A 115 -16.91 -26.46 2.03
N PRO A 116 -18.12 -26.68 2.53
CA PRO A 116 -18.47 -27.93 3.19
C PRO A 116 -18.36 -29.06 2.18
N GLY A 117 -17.52 -30.09 2.49
CA GLY A 117 -17.39 -31.29 1.66
C GLY A 117 -15.98 -31.66 1.20
N ARG A 118 -14.97 -30.84 1.43
CA ARG A 118 -13.56 -31.19 1.23
C ARG A 118 -12.76 -30.88 2.49
N ILE A 119 -12.64 -31.89 3.34
CA ILE A 119 -11.83 -31.86 4.56
C ILE A 119 -10.50 -32.54 4.24
N ASP A 120 -9.70 -31.88 3.40
CA ASP A 120 -8.29 -32.24 3.24
C ASP A 120 -7.47 -31.00 3.59
N GLY A 121 -6.79 -31.02 4.73
CA GLY A 121 -5.86 -29.98 5.15
C GLY A 121 -6.48 -28.85 5.99
N LEU A 122 -6.98 -29.15 7.17
CA LEU A 122 -7.48 -28.17 8.15
C LEU A 122 -6.45 -27.11 8.58
N GLU A 123 -5.18 -27.28 8.24
CA GLU A 123 -4.08 -26.39 8.65
C GLU A 123 -3.98 -25.11 7.80
N THR A 124 -4.70 -25.02 6.68
CA THR A 124 -4.60 -23.91 5.73
C THR A 124 -5.85 -23.03 5.65
N ILE A 125 -6.89 -23.28 6.46
CA ILE A 125 -8.22 -22.66 6.28
C ILE A 125 -8.32 -21.25 6.92
N VAL A 126 -7.36 -20.85 7.75
CA VAL A 126 -7.33 -19.51 8.34
C VAL A 126 -6.26 -18.65 7.67
N GLY A 127 -6.35 -18.52 6.35
CA GLY A 127 -5.56 -17.54 5.63
C GLY A 127 -6.02 -16.11 5.99
N ALA A 128 -5.09 -15.24 6.32
CA ALA A 128 -5.40 -13.83 6.52
C ALA A 128 -6.07 -13.26 5.25
N LYS A 129 -7.10 -12.43 5.46
CA LYS A 129 -7.74 -11.69 4.36
C LYS A 129 -6.72 -10.77 3.72
N TYR A 130 -6.78 -10.64 2.42
CA TYR A 130 -5.87 -9.78 1.68
C TYR A 130 -6.58 -9.12 0.51
N VAL A 131 -6.01 -8.04 0.01
CA VAL A 131 -6.48 -7.38 -1.20
C VAL A 131 -5.73 -8.00 -2.38
N ALA A 132 -6.45 -8.36 -3.44
CA ALA A 132 -5.84 -8.75 -4.70
C ALA A 132 -5.97 -7.63 -5.72
N VAL A 133 -5.02 -7.56 -6.66
CA VAL A 133 -5.02 -6.59 -7.75
C VAL A 133 -4.81 -7.28 -9.08
N GLN A 134 -5.60 -6.88 -10.07
CA GLN A 134 -5.38 -7.13 -11.49
C GLN A 134 -5.08 -5.79 -12.14
N PRO A 135 -3.89 -5.57 -12.69
CA PRO A 135 -3.53 -4.31 -13.32
C PRO A 135 -4.32 -4.08 -14.61
N GLY A 136 -4.61 -2.82 -14.88
CA GLY A 136 -5.14 -2.38 -16.17
C GLY A 136 -4.08 -2.46 -17.29
N PRO A 137 -4.43 -1.97 -18.49
CA PRO A 137 -3.51 -1.97 -19.62
C PRO A 137 -2.21 -1.20 -19.29
N PRO A 138 -1.03 -1.69 -19.69
CA PRO A 138 0.25 -1.06 -19.37
C PRO A 138 0.44 0.33 -20.00
N THR A 139 -0.38 0.66 -21.00
CA THR A 139 -0.42 1.97 -21.67
C THR A 139 -1.34 2.97 -21.00
N ALA A 140 -2.12 2.54 -19.99
CA ALA A 140 -3.06 3.41 -19.27
C ALA A 140 -2.33 4.42 -18.38
N GLY A 141 -2.98 5.57 -18.16
CA GLY A 141 -2.46 6.61 -17.28
C GLY A 141 -2.38 6.16 -15.83
N ARG A 142 -1.48 6.75 -15.06
CA ARG A 142 -1.38 6.51 -13.61
C ARG A 142 -2.61 7.03 -12.90
N ARG A 143 -3.05 6.30 -11.89
CA ARG A 143 -4.18 6.65 -11.06
C ARG A 143 -3.91 6.22 -9.62
N THR A 144 -4.33 7.02 -8.66
CA THR A 144 -4.13 6.76 -7.22
C THR A 144 -5.42 6.45 -6.48
N THR A 145 -6.57 6.68 -7.11
CA THR A 145 -7.89 6.43 -6.50
C THR A 145 -8.67 5.44 -7.34
N PHE A 146 -9.18 4.39 -6.70
CA PHE A 146 -9.86 3.27 -7.36
C PHE A 146 -11.16 2.92 -6.65
N GLU A 147 -12.06 2.29 -7.41
CA GLU A 147 -13.23 1.61 -6.89
C GLU A 147 -12.92 0.13 -6.76
N GLY A 148 -13.09 -0.43 -5.57
CA GLY A 148 -12.96 -1.86 -5.33
C GLY A 148 -14.20 -2.60 -5.82
N ILE A 149 -14.00 -3.81 -6.31
CA ILE A 149 -15.05 -4.69 -6.78
C ILE A 149 -15.26 -5.85 -5.81
N GLU A 150 -16.49 -6.37 -5.73
CA GLU A 150 -16.81 -7.50 -4.85
C GLU A 150 -16.25 -8.82 -5.37
N THR A 151 -16.34 -9.03 -6.67
CA THR A 151 -15.89 -10.24 -7.33
C THR A 151 -15.12 -9.87 -8.59
N PRO A 152 -13.90 -10.41 -8.77
CA PRO A 152 -13.16 -10.14 -9.99
C PRO A 152 -13.97 -10.62 -11.18
N ILE A 153 -14.05 -9.79 -12.20
CA ILE A 153 -14.54 -10.25 -13.51
C ILE A 153 -13.50 -11.27 -13.97
N ALA A 154 -13.91 -12.53 -14.02
CA ALA A 154 -13.03 -13.61 -14.44
C ALA A 154 -12.64 -13.39 -15.90
N PHE A 155 -11.50 -12.75 -16.12
CA PHE A 155 -10.83 -12.87 -17.40
C PHE A 155 -10.26 -14.29 -17.44
N SER A 156 -10.86 -15.16 -18.24
CA SER A 156 -10.24 -16.42 -18.57
C SER A 156 -8.89 -16.13 -19.24
N GLU A 157 -7.84 -16.82 -18.84
CA GLU A 157 -6.49 -16.68 -19.42
C GLU A 157 -6.47 -16.92 -20.93
N ASP A 158 -7.53 -17.54 -21.48
CA ASP A 158 -7.72 -17.83 -22.89
C ASP A 158 -8.43 -16.71 -23.68
N GLY A 159 -8.59 -15.51 -23.12
CA GLY A 159 -9.30 -14.41 -23.78
C GLY A 159 -10.80 -14.64 -23.93
N THR A 160 -11.35 -15.68 -23.32
CA THR A 160 -12.78 -15.96 -23.28
C THR A 160 -13.42 -15.30 -22.06
N THR A 161 -14.41 -14.45 -22.28
CA THR A 161 -15.19 -13.85 -21.21
C THR A 161 -16.27 -14.84 -20.79
N ARG A 162 -16.24 -15.32 -19.55
CA ARG A 162 -17.35 -16.11 -19.00
C ARG A 162 -18.47 -15.13 -18.65
N VAL A 163 -19.57 -15.19 -19.37
CA VAL A 163 -20.78 -14.43 -19.09
C VAL A 163 -21.78 -15.38 -18.45
N GLU A 164 -22.24 -15.07 -17.24
CA GLU A 164 -23.35 -15.75 -16.60
C GLU A 164 -24.65 -15.06 -17.06
N ILE A 165 -25.51 -15.79 -17.78
CA ILE A 165 -26.74 -15.25 -18.30
C ILE A 165 -27.87 -15.93 -17.52
N GLU A 166 -28.61 -15.15 -16.75
CA GLU A 166 -29.82 -15.59 -16.07
C GLU A 166 -31.01 -15.40 -16.99
N PHE A 167 -31.65 -16.49 -17.35
CA PHE A 167 -32.86 -16.46 -18.19
C PHE A 167 -34.10 -16.48 -17.31
N ARG A 168 -35.00 -15.53 -17.53
CA ARG A 168 -36.23 -15.39 -16.75
C ARG A 168 -37.33 -16.41 -17.18
N GLU A 169 -37.18 -17.07 -18.32
CA GLU A 169 -38.07 -18.12 -18.83
C GLU A 169 -37.25 -19.27 -19.41
N GLY A 170 -37.66 -20.49 -19.06
CA GLY A 170 -36.90 -21.70 -19.32
C GLY A 170 -36.78 -22.09 -20.78
N HIS A 171 -35.74 -21.63 -21.45
CA HIS A 171 -35.22 -22.26 -22.64
C HIS A 171 -34.11 -23.21 -22.21
N SER A 172 -34.24 -24.47 -22.58
CA SER A 172 -33.24 -25.50 -22.27
C SER A 172 -32.02 -25.28 -23.15
N LEU A 173 -30.96 -24.63 -22.57
CA LEU A 173 -29.65 -24.61 -23.17
C LEU A 173 -28.87 -25.84 -22.69
N ALA A 174 -28.28 -26.59 -23.60
CA ALA A 174 -27.41 -27.70 -23.30
C ALA A 174 -25.95 -27.24 -23.29
N VAL A 175 -25.12 -27.94 -22.51
CA VAL A 175 -23.66 -27.71 -22.47
C VAL A 175 -23.11 -27.99 -23.88
N GLY A 176 -22.55 -26.95 -24.51
CA GLY A 176 -22.00 -27.01 -25.86
C GLY A 176 -22.78 -26.20 -26.91
N ASP A 177 -23.92 -25.59 -26.54
CA ASP A 177 -24.66 -24.71 -27.43
C ASP A 177 -23.87 -23.42 -27.72
N ALA A 178 -23.82 -23.06 -29.01
CA ALA A 178 -23.12 -21.84 -29.43
C ALA A 178 -23.99 -20.59 -29.22
N VAL A 179 -23.55 -19.70 -28.33
CA VAL A 179 -24.16 -18.38 -28.14
C VAL A 179 -23.63 -17.41 -29.17
N LYS A 180 -24.47 -16.96 -30.11
CA LYS A 180 -24.12 -15.94 -31.10
C LYS A 180 -24.57 -14.57 -30.62
N HIS A 181 -23.65 -13.67 -30.38
CA HIS A 181 -23.92 -12.27 -30.09
C HIS A 181 -24.03 -11.46 -31.37
N ARG A 182 -25.18 -10.86 -31.62
CA ARG A 182 -25.40 -9.93 -32.75
C ARG A 182 -25.21 -8.50 -32.22
N VAL A 183 -24.11 -7.86 -32.58
CA VAL A 183 -23.94 -6.43 -32.31
C VAL A 183 -24.87 -5.65 -33.22
N ILE A 184 -25.91 -5.06 -32.68
CA ILE A 184 -26.72 -4.05 -33.38
C ILE A 184 -25.99 -2.72 -33.16
N ARG A 185 -25.37 -2.20 -34.22
CA ARG A 185 -24.93 -0.79 -34.24
C ARG A 185 -26.18 0.07 -34.40
N VAL A 186 -26.44 0.92 -33.41
CA VAL A 186 -27.35 2.06 -33.49
C VAL A 186 -26.54 3.31 -33.84
#